data_589ecfbb8893473fceb4fd21ef8f7b43
#
_entry.id   589ecfbb8893473fceb4fd21ef8f7b43
#
_cell.length_a   1.000
_cell.length_b   1.000
_cell.length_c   1.000
_cell.angle_alpha   90.00
_cell.angle_beta   90.00
_cell.angle_gamma   90.00
#
_symmetry.space_group_name_H-M   'P 1'
#
loop_
_entity.id
_entity.type
_entity.pdbx_description
1 polymer ?
#
loop_
_entity_poly.entity_id
_entity_poly.type
_entity_poly.pdbx_seq_one_letter_code
_entity_poly.pdbx_strand_id
1 'polypeptide(L)'
;MKGNKQSILMVAALLLLAGCSNDNEGAAAPEGDGRVALEVSSGIESRAYDNKWESNDAIGIYMLKTGTATISEGAENRRYFTADGGSAFTATTEQTIYFPLDGSKVDFIAYYPYQKTLTNGAFTLDISTQTDLSAIDLMTAGVKSTEAEPLDKNHYKVHFKFAHRLTKLELNISNGRGITAENLKGLKVEVTNQRTSGSYDPLFEAFGVDSEPVQTVELNTNADGTLAQAILLPTTMDGINPIVAGREFLFTLKSTGEVFRWSVPDDKGFERGDKNIYNITINRSGPEVTAEIIDWNKGNGEGSDESAE
;
A
#
# COMPACT_ATOMS: atom_id res chain seq x y z
N MET A 1 -48.89 -32.78 -71.52
CA MET A 1 -48.20 -33.89 -70.79
C MET A 1 -47.47 -33.34 -69.63
N LYS A 2 -47.76 -33.91 -68.39
CA LYS A 2 -46.98 -33.80 -67.14
C LYS A 2 -46.60 -32.39 -66.68
N GLY A 3 -47.13 -31.68 -65.70
CA GLY A 3 -47.54 -32.05 -64.38
C GLY A 3 -46.39 -32.01 -63.38
N ASN A 4 -46.11 -30.86 -62.74
CA ASN A 4 -45.31 -30.89 -61.53
C ASN A 4 -45.91 -29.87 -60.50
N LYS A 5 -46.38 -30.45 -59.43
CA LYS A 5 -46.88 -29.72 -58.27
C LYS A 5 -45.66 -29.18 -57.45
N GLN A 6 -45.61 -27.90 -57.21
CA GLN A 6 -44.72 -27.32 -56.21
C GLN A 6 -45.52 -27.10 -54.97
N SER A 7 -45.07 -27.76 -53.88
CA SER A 7 -45.56 -27.58 -52.53
C SER A 7 -44.91 -26.34 -51.94
N ILE A 8 -45.72 -25.39 -51.54
CA ILE A 8 -45.28 -24.19 -50.84
C ILE A 8 -45.19 -24.56 -49.33
N LEU A 9 -43.98 -24.53 -48.80
CA LEU A 9 -43.74 -24.64 -47.37
C LEU A 9 -43.81 -23.23 -46.76
N MET A 10 -44.80 -22.96 -45.93
CA MET A 10 -44.93 -21.79 -45.10
C MET A 10 -43.95 -21.93 -43.94
N VAL A 11 -42.90 -21.12 -43.88
CA VAL A 11 -42.06 -20.94 -42.71
C VAL A 11 -42.61 -19.80 -41.87
N ALA A 12 -43.20 -20.14 -40.76
CA ALA A 12 -43.59 -19.17 -39.75
C ALA A 12 -42.34 -18.63 -39.03
N ALA A 13 -42.00 -17.38 -39.27
CA ALA A 13 -40.95 -16.68 -38.54
C ALA A 13 -41.49 -16.29 -37.16
N LEU A 14 -41.01 -16.97 -36.14
CA LEU A 14 -41.21 -16.58 -34.74
C LEU A 14 -40.26 -15.43 -34.41
N LEU A 15 -40.76 -14.22 -34.30
CA LEU A 15 -40.05 -13.05 -33.76
C LEU A 15 -39.91 -13.23 -32.27
N LEU A 16 -38.73 -13.65 -31.84
CA LEU A 16 -38.32 -13.54 -30.44
C LEU A 16 -37.94 -12.08 -30.15
N LEU A 17 -38.80 -11.38 -29.46
CA LEU A 17 -38.47 -10.12 -28.80
C LEU A 17 -37.46 -10.42 -27.73
N ALA A 18 -36.19 -10.17 -27.98
CA ALA A 18 -35.19 -10.09 -26.96
C ALA A 18 -35.46 -8.80 -26.17
N GLY A 19 -36.13 -8.91 -25.04
CA GLY A 19 -36.20 -7.88 -24.04
C GLY A 19 -34.78 -7.67 -23.50
N CYS A 20 -34.26 -6.46 -23.67
CA CYS A 20 -33.15 -5.98 -22.88
C CYS A 20 -33.62 -5.95 -21.43
N SER A 21 -33.23 -6.91 -20.63
CA SER A 21 -33.32 -6.80 -19.20
C SER A 21 -32.08 -6.08 -18.72
N ASN A 22 -32.33 -4.97 -18.16
CA ASN A 22 -31.59 -4.16 -17.22
C ASN A 22 -30.42 -4.87 -16.55
N ASP A 23 -29.29 -4.22 -16.51
CA ASP A 23 -28.09 -4.58 -15.77
C ASP A 23 -28.42 -4.68 -14.26
N ASN A 24 -28.80 -5.87 -13.87
CA ASN A 24 -28.71 -6.27 -12.47
C ASN A 24 -27.28 -6.78 -12.28
N GLU A 25 -26.43 -5.95 -11.69
CA GLU A 25 -25.13 -6.38 -11.19
C GLU A 25 -25.37 -7.62 -10.33
N GLY A 26 -24.91 -8.76 -10.84
CA GLY A 26 -25.24 -10.06 -10.28
C GLY A 26 -24.81 -10.16 -8.82
N ALA A 27 -25.79 -10.34 -7.96
CA ALA A 27 -25.52 -10.86 -6.62
C ALA A 27 -24.70 -12.16 -6.79
N ALA A 28 -23.58 -12.27 -6.05
CA ALA A 28 -22.82 -13.51 -6.02
C ALA A 28 -23.80 -14.62 -5.65
N ALA A 29 -23.94 -15.64 -6.52
CA ALA A 29 -24.81 -16.75 -6.22
C ALA A 29 -24.29 -17.40 -4.93
N PRO A 30 -25.15 -17.67 -3.92
CA PRO A 30 -24.71 -18.40 -2.74
C PRO A 30 -24.19 -19.76 -3.19
N GLU A 31 -23.04 -20.19 -2.64
CA GLU A 31 -22.57 -21.55 -2.84
C GLU A 31 -23.66 -22.53 -2.37
N GLY A 32 -23.62 -23.78 -2.83
CA GLY A 32 -24.72 -24.77 -2.60
C GLY A 32 -25.07 -25.02 -1.13
N ASP A 33 -24.30 -24.52 -0.16
CA ASP A 33 -24.54 -24.56 1.27
C ASP A 33 -25.07 -23.22 1.84
N GLY A 34 -25.37 -22.24 1.00
CA GLY A 34 -25.90 -20.90 1.37
C GLY A 34 -24.87 -19.92 1.88
N ARG A 35 -23.57 -20.23 1.82
CA ARG A 35 -22.49 -19.31 2.18
C ARG A 35 -22.34 -18.22 1.11
N VAL A 36 -22.03 -17.00 1.54
CA VAL A 36 -21.75 -15.87 0.68
C VAL A 36 -20.28 -15.46 0.87
N ALA A 37 -19.51 -15.52 -0.19
CA ALA A 37 -18.11 -15.16 -0.18
C ALA A 37 -17.90 -13.64 -0.16
N LEU A 38 -16.85 -13.18 0.50
CA LEU A 38 -16.39 -11.79 0.45
C LEU A 38 -15.85 -11.45 -0.94
N GLU A 39 -16.39 -10.41 -1.56
CA GLU A 39 -15.87 -9.79 -2.78
C GLU A 39 -15.02 -8.58 -2.40
N VAL A 40 -13.75 -8.59 -2.84
CA VAL A 40 -12.75 -7.60 -2.42
C VAL A 40 -12.32 -6.73 -3.60
N SER A 41 -12.40 -5.43 -3.39
CA SER A 41 -11.69 -4.44 -4.19
C SER A 41 -10.84 -3.56 -3.31
N SER A 42 -9.79 -2.96 -3.88
CA SER A 42 -8.97 -2.03 -3.12
C SER A 42 -8.38 -0.91 -3.97
N GLY A 43 -8.04 0.18 -3.30
CA GLY A 43 -7.25 1.28 -3.80
C GLY A 43 -6.23 1.72 -2.74
N ILE A 44 -5.18 2.40 -3.16
CA ILE A 44 -4.21 3.02 -2.26
C ILE A 44 -4.58 4.50 -2.16
N GLU A 45 -4.73 5.00 -0.92
CA GLU A 45 -5.01 6.42 -0.68
C GLU A 45 -3.77 7.23 -0.98
N SER A 46 -3.53 7.57 -2.24
CA SER A 46 -2.55 8.58 -2.58
C SER A 46 -2.63 8.89 -4.08
N ARG A 47 -2.34 10.13 -4.43
CA ARG A 47 -2.22 10.60 -5.82
C ARG A 47 -0.77 10.69 -6.28
N ALA A 48 0.16 10.15 -5.50
CA ALA A 48 1.58 10.12 -5.83
C ALA A 48 1.94 8.88 -6.66
N TYR A 49 3.06 8.94 -7.35
CA TYR A 49 3.50 8.06 -8.44
C TYR A 49 3.63 6.56 -8.10
N ASP A 50 3.61 6.18 -6.80
CA ASP A 50 3.90 4.83 -6.31
C ASP A 50 2.66 4.05 -5.85
N ASN A 51 1.46 4.38 -6.34
CA ASN A 51 0.19 3.89 -5.79
C ASN A 51 -0.53 2.94 -6.71
N LYS A 52 0.20 2.02 -7.26
CA LYS A 52 -0.35 0.96 -8.10
C LYS A 52 0.01 -0.38 -7.51
N TRP A 53 -0.98 -1.25 -7.47
CA TRP A 53 -0.72 -2.64 -7.22
C TRP A 53 0.10 -3.24 -8.37
N GLU A 54 0.97 -4.17 -8.03
CA GLU A 54 1.67 -4.99 -8.99
C GLU A 54 1.01 -6.37 -9.10
N SER A 55 1.26 -7.06 -10.21
CA SER A 55 0.76 -8.42 -10.38
C SER A 55 1.25 -9.34 -9.27
N ASN A 56 0.32 -10.06 -8.65
CA ASN A 56 0.50 -10.95 -7.50
C ASN A 56 0.71 -10.26 -6.14
N ASP A 57 0.56 -8.93 -6.06
CA ASP A 57 0.47 -8.27 -4.75
C ASP A 57 -0.60 -8.94 -3.90
N ALA A 58 -0.27 -9.15 -2.64
CA ALA A 58 -1.14 -9.86 -1.72
C ALA A 58 -1.34 -9.10 -0.41
N ILE A 59 -2.57 -9.15 0.08
CA ILE A 59 -3.00 -8.55 1.35
C ILE A 59 -3.46 -9.64 2.33
N GLY A 60 -3.28 -9.38 3.62
CA GLY A 60 -3.86 -10.18 4.69
C GLY A 60 -5.15 -9.54 5.17
N ILE A 61 -6.24 -10.32 5.26
CA ILE A 61 -7.56 -9.82 5.69
C ILE A 61 -7.99 -10.53 6.96
N TYR A 62 -8.56 -9.75 7.88
CA TYR A 62 -9.26 -10.21 9.07
C TYR A 62 -10.73 -9.82 8.98
N MET A 63 -11.63 -10.73 9.31
CA MET A 63 -13.04 -10.44 9.54
C MET A 63 -13.32 -10.49 11.05
N LEU A 64 -13.89 -9.43 11.57
CA LEU A 64 -14.12 -9.23 12.99
C LEU A 64 -15.62 -9.15 13.31
N LYS A 65 -15.99 -9.52 14.51
CA LYS A 65 -17.32 -9.18 15.05
C LYS A 65 -17.41 -7.67 15.20
N THR A 66 -18.46 -7.07 14.66
CA THR A 66 -18.66 -5.62 14.62
C THR A 66 -18.35 -4.95 15.96
N GLY A 67 -17.52 -3.91 15.91
CA GLY A 67 -17.12 -3.10 17.06
C GLY A 67 -16.15 -3.78 18.02
N THR A 68 -15.55 -4.92 17.64
CA THR A 68 -14.61 -5.66 18.51
C THR A 68 -13.35 -6.06 17.72
N ALA A 69 -12.29 -6.49 18.44
CA ALA A 69 -11.13 -7.14 17.84
C ALA A 69 -11.27 -8.69 17.77
N THR A 70 -12.47 -9.23 17.99
CA THR A 70 -12.70 -10.68 17.98
C THR A 70 -12.87 -11.19 16.57
N ILE A 71 -12.06 -12.18 16.18
CA ILE A 71 -12.15 -12.84 14.88
C ILE A 71 -13.55 -13.48 14.70
N SER A 72 -14.17 -13.24 13.55
CA SER A 72 -15.42 -13.85 13.13
C SER A 72 -15.16 -15.00 12.16
N GLU A 73 -15.90 -16.12 12.29
CA GLU A 73 -15.85 -17.29 11.39
C GLU A 73 -14.43 -17.85 11.14
N GLY A 74 -13.49 -17.62 12.07
CA GLY A 74 -12.09 -18.02 11.91
C GLY A 74 -11.35 -17.34 10.74
N ALA A 75 -11.85 -16.20 10.26
CA ALA A 75 -11.23 -15.44 9.18
C ALA A 75 -10.10 -14.57 9.72
N GLU A 76 -8.98 -15.22 10.03
CA GLU A 76 -7.75 -14.61 10.53
C GLU A 76 -6.68 -14.70 9.46
N ASN A 77 -6.02 -13.56 9.17
CA ASN A 77 -4.89 -13.45 8.24
C ASN A 77 -5.12 -14.16 6.89
N ARG A 78 -6.30 -14.00 6.30
CA ARG A 78 -6.64 -14.64 5.03
C ARG A 78 -5.98 -13.92 3.87
N ARG A 79 -5.28 -14.69 3.01
CA ARG A 79 -4.55 -14.15 1.86
C ARG A 79 -5.48 -13.89 0.69
N TYR A 80 -5.55 -12.62 0.26
CA TYR A 80 -6.13 -12.21 -1.01
C TYR A 80 -5.04 -11.59 -1.89
N PHE A 81 -5.14 -11.72 -3.21
CA PHE A 81 -4.13 -11.20 -4.14
C PHE A 81 -4.76 -10.67 -5.41
N THR A 82 -4.10 -9.71 -6.05
CA THR A 82 -4.47 -9.24 -7.38
C THR A 82 -3.65 -9.98 -8.44
N ALA A 83 -4.32 -10.49 -9.48
CA ALA A 83 -3.65 -11.26 -10.52
C ALA A 83 -2.88 -10.37 -11.52
N ASP A 84 -3.38 -9.16 -11.75
CA ASP A 84 -2.93 -8.26 -12.81
C ASP A 84 -2.44 -6.89 -12.31
N GLY A 85 -2.43 -6.68 -10.99
CA GLY A 85 -2.15 -5.36 -10.40
C GLY A 85 -3.34 -4.40 -10.42
N GLY A 86 -4.53 -4.90 -10.76
CA GLY A 86 -5.77 -4.14 -10.70
C GLY A 86 -6.36 -4.05 -9.29
N SER A 87 -7.50 -3.38 -9.18
CA SER A 87 -8.18 -3.17 -7.90
C SER A 87 -8.89 -4.41 -7.35
N ALA A 88 -9.13 -5.43 -8.16
CA ALA A 88 -9.81 -6.66 -7.74
C ALA A 88 -8.84 -7.63 -7.06
N PHE A 89 -9.23 -8.13 -5.89
CA PHE A 89 -8.45 -9.12 -5.13
C PHE A 89 -9.25 -10.40 -4.95
N THR A 90 -8.62 -11.53 -5.18
CA THR A 90 -9.21 -12.87 -5.10
C THR A 90 -8.44 -13.73 -4.10
N ALA A 91 -9.08 -14.79 -3.62
CA ALA A 91 -8.46 -15.77 -2.73
C ALA A 91 -8.53 -17.18 -3.35
N THR A 92 -7.69 -18.10 -2.86
CA THR A 92 -7.92 -19.53 -3.10
C THR A 92 -9.12 -20.01 -2.29
N THR A 93 -9.67 -21.18 -2.63
CA THR A 93 -10.82 -21.75 -1.91
C THR A 93 -10.59 -21.84 -0.39
N GLU A 94 -9.37 -22.20 0.03
CA GLU A 94 -9.02 -22.35 1.46
C GLU A 94 -8.86 -21.00 2.18
N GLN A 95 -8.62 -19.93 1.43
CA GLN A 95 -8.42 -18.58 1.96
C GLN A 95 -9.69 -17.73 1.87
N THR A 96 -10.71 -18.20 1.14
CA THR A 96 -11.98 -17.46 0.95
C THR A 96 -12.64 -17.20 2.29
N ILE A 97 -12.98 -15.94 2.54
CA ILE A 97 -13.76 -15.50 3.70
C ILE A 97 -15.25 -15.61 3.34
N TYR A 98 -16.04 -16.22 4.20
CA TYR A 98 -17.48 -16.29 4.07
C TYR A 98 -18.13 -15.53 5.20
N PHE A 99 -19.19 -14.78 4.88
CA PHE A 99 -19.98 -14.07 5.88
C PHE A 99 -20.74 -15.03 6.80
N PRO A 100 -21.04 -14.62 8.06
CA PRO A 100 -21.86 -15.40 8.98
C PRO A 100 -23.22 -15.76 8.37
N LEU A 101 -23.61 -17.03 8.48
CA LEU A 101 -24.88 -17.53 7.92
C LEU A 101 -26.10 -16.91 8.60
N ASP A 102 -25.99 -16.54 9.87
CA ASP A 102 -27.04 -15.90 10.65
C ASP A 102 -27.29 -14.44 10.26
N GLY A 103 -26.45 -13.88 9.36
CA GLY A 103 -26.54 -12.50 8.90
C GLY A 103 -25.99 -11.47 9.88
N SER A 104 -25.22 -11.90 10.88
CA SER A 104 -24.51 -10.99 11.78
C SER A 104 -23.60 -10.04 11.00
N LYS A 105 -23.57 -8.77 11.40
CA LYS A 105 -22.69 -7.75 10.83
C LYS A 105 -21.24 -7.99 11.25
N VAL A 106 -20.31 -7.62 10.39
CA VAL A 106 -18.87 -7.81 10.61
C VAL A 106 -18.10 -6.55 10.23
N ASP A 107 -16.90 -6.40 10.78
CA ASP A 107 -15.91 -5.41 10.38
C ASP A 107 -14.74 -6.11 9.69
N PHE A 108 -13.98 -5.37 8.91
CA PHE A 108 -12.79 -5.89 8.24
C PHE A 108 -11.56 -5.02 8.51
N ILE A 109 -10.41 -5.68 8.67
CA ILE A 109 -9.09 -5.06 8.66
C ILE A 109 -8.25 -5.78 7.61
N ALA A 110 -7.51 -5.01 6.82
CA ALA A 110 -6.56 -5.53 5.85
C ALA A 110 -5.19 -4.87 6.00
N TYR A 111 -4.12 -5.58 5.63
CA TYR A 111 -2.77 -5.05 5.61
C TYR A 111 -1.97 -5.56 4.40
N TYR A 112 -0.98 -4.82 3.99
CA TYR A 112 -0.02 -5.13 2.91
C TYR A 112 1.40 -4.81 3.38
N PRO A 113 2.43 -5.54 2.94
CA PRO A 113 2.37 -6.79 2.17
C PRO A 113 1.98 -7.99 3.02
N TYR A 114 1.35 -9.00 2.43
CA TYR A 114 0.93 -10.20 3.14
C TYR A 114 2.11 -10.98 3.72
N GLN A 115 2.07 -11.31 4.98
CA GLN A 115 2.96 -12.29 5.63
C GLN A 115 2.18 -13.54 6.01
N LYS A 116 2.68 -14.71 5.56
CA LYS A 116 2.04 -15.99 5.86
C LYS A 116 2.01 -16.30 7.35
N THR A 117 3.08 -15.93 8.05
CA THR A 117 3.24 -16.18 9.48
C THR A 117 3.46 -14.84 10.19
N LEU A 118 2.60 -14.56 11.16
CA LEU A 118 2.73 -13.41 12.04
C LEU A 118 3.31 -13.86 13.38
N THR A 119 4.19 -13.06 13.96
CA THR A 119 4.76 -13.34 15.29
C THR A 119 3.84 -12.75 16.36
N ASN A 120 3.17 -13.61 17.13
CA ASN A 120 2.18 -13.20 18.14
C ASN A 120 1.07 -12.30 17.56
N GLY A 121 0.63 -12.55 16.33
CA GLY A 121 -0.38 -11.76 15.63
C GLY A 121 0.16 -10.47 14.98
N ALA A 122 1.43 -10.14 15.17
CA ALA A 122 2.02 -8.92 14.63
C ALA A 122 2.85 -9.20 13.36
N PHE A 123 2.76 -8.26 12.43
CA PHE A 123 3.61 -8.16 11.25
C PHE A 123 5.03 -7.79 11.66
N THR A 124 6.02 -8.53 11.17
CA THR A 124 7.43 -8.23 11.45
C THR A 124 7.95 -7.18 10.47
N LEU A 125 8.51 -6.11 11.00
CA LEU A 125 9.14 -5.04 10.25
C LEU A 125 10.65 -5.21 10.25
N ASP A 126 11.25 -5.20 9.05
CA ASP A 126 12.69 -5.09 8.85
C ASP A 126 12.93 -4.21 7.61
N ILE A 127 13.43 -3.00 7.85
CA ILE A 127 13.71 -2.02 6.81
C ILE A 127 15.21 -1.84 6.56
N SER A 128 16.04 -2.76 7.02
CA SER A 128 17.50 -2.70 6.87
C SER A 128 17.94 -2.80 5.40
N THR A 129 17.13 -3.44 4.56
CA THR A 129 17.37 -3.60 3.12
C THR A 129 16.34 -2.83 2.31
N GLN A 130 16.79 -1.94 1.43
CA GLN A 130 15.96 -1.01 0.66
C GLN A 130 15.92 -1.34 -0.85
N THR A 131 16.30 -2.55 -1.24
CA THR A 131 16.37 -2.96 -2.66
C THR A 131 14.99 -3.13 -3.30
N ASP A 132 14.00 -3.55 -2.51
CA ASP A 132 12.60 -3.68 -2.91
C ASP A 132 11.74 -2.91 -1.90
N LEU A 133 11.36 -1.70 -2.26
CA LEU A 133 10.57 -0.84 -1.38
C LEU A 133 9.14 -1.36 -1.21
N SER A 134 8.58 -2.05 -2.20
CA SER A 134 7.23 -2.60 -2.11
C SER A 134 7.12 -3.72 -1.07
N ALA A 135 8.18 -4.49 -0.90
CA ALA A 135 8.24 -5.58 0.09
C ALA A 135 8.23 -5.10 1.55
N ILE A 136 8.60 -3.84 1.80
CA ILE A 136 8.68 -3.25 3.15
C ILE A 136 7.66 -2.14 3.39
N ASP A 137 6.88 -1.74 2.38
CA ASP A 137 5.89 -0.67 2.47
C ASP A 137 4.62 -1.15 3.18
N LEU A 138 4.63 -1.07 4.51
CA LEU A 138 3.45 -1.43 5.30
C LEU A 138 2.30 -0.45 5.05
N MET A 139 1.20 -0.99 4.54
CA MET A 139 -0.07 -0.27 4.41
C MET A 139 -1.19 -1.02 5.12
N THR A 140 -2.20 -0.29 5.62
CA THR A 140 -3.38 -0.90 6.23
C THR A 140 -4.67 -0.20 5.78
N ALA A 141 -5.76 -0.93 5.88
CA ALA A 141 -7.11 -0.44 5.63
C ALA A 141 -8.09 -1.06 6.61
N GLY A 142 -9.06 -0.29 7.07
CA GLY A 142 -10.17 -0.78 7.89
C GLY A 142 -11.51 -0.41 7.28
N VAL A 143 -12.47 -1.32 7.30
CA VAL A 143 -13.85 -1.07 6.86
C VAL A 143 -14.79 -1.54 7.97
N LYS A 144 -15.55 -0.61 8.52
CA LYS A 144 -16.48 -0.87 9.62
C LYS A 144 -17.90 -0.91 9.13
N SER A 145 -18.65 -1.89 9.57
CA SER A 145 -20.09 -1.95 9.36
C SER A 145 -20.79 -0.83 10.13
N THR A 146 -21.67 -0.13 9.45
CA THR A 146 -22.52 0.90 10.04
C THR A 146 -23.99 0.58 9.77
N GLU A 147 -24.91 1.37 10.33
CA GLU A 147 -26.34 1.21 9.99
C GLU A 147 -26.63 1.68 8.56
N ALA A 148 -25.90 2.69 8.06
CA ALA A 148 -26.06 3.19 6.70
C ALA A 148 -25.35 2.32 5.65
N GLU A 149 -24.22 1.71 6.04
CA GLU A 149 -23.41 0.86 5.19
C GLU A 149 -23.11 -0.46 5.92
N PRO A 150 -24.12 -1.36 5.99
CA PRO A 150 -23.95 -2.63 6.67
C PRO A 150 -23.00 -3.55 5.89
N LEU A 151 -22.22 -4.35 6.61
CA LEU A 151 -21.39 -5.41 6.05
C LEU A 151 -21.90 -6.75 6.59
N ASP A 152 -22.61 -7.49 5.76
CA ASP A 152 -23.21 -8.78 6.05
C ASP A 152 -23.33 -9.61 4.75
N LYS A 153 -23.93 -10.79 4.83
CA LYS A 153 -24.11 -11.67 3.65
C LYS A 153 -24.96 -11.06 2.51
N ASN A 154 -25.69 -9.98 2.75
CA ASN A 154 -26.44 -9.27 1.71
C ASN A 154 -25.68 -8.08 1.15
N HIS A 155 -24.63 -7.64 1.87
CA HIS A 155 -23.75 -6.52 1.53
C HIS A 155 -22.29 -7.00 1.61
N TYR A 156 -21.92 -7.88 0.68
CA TYR A 156 -20.70 -8.69 0.71
C TYR A 156 -19.52 -8.09 -0.06
N LYS A 157 -19.71 -6.93 -0.71
CA LYS A 157 -18.66 -6.23 -1.44
C LYS A 157 -17.94 -5.24 -0.52
N VAL A 158 -16.64 -5.39 -0.40
CA VAL A 158 -15.81 -4.52 0.45
C VAL A 158 -14.75 -3.83 -0.40
N HIS A 159 -14.66 -2.51 -0.24
CA HIS A 159 -13.60 -1.70 -0.85
C HIS A 159 -12.64 -1.21 0.22
N PHE A 160 -11.39 -1.68 0.16
CA PHE A 160 -10.33 -1.24 1.07
C PHE A 160 -9.59 -0.03 0.50
N LYS A 161 -9.47 1.02 1.30
CA LYS A 161 -8.61 2.18 1.03
C LYS A 161 -7.37 2.07 1.89
N PHE A 162 -6.27 1.67 1.29
CA PHE A 162 -5.02 1.47 2.00
C PHE A 162 -4.29 2.78 2.24
N ALA A 163 -3.77 2.95 3.45
CA ALA A 163 -2.94 4.07 3.87
C ALA A 163 -1.56 3.57 4.32
N HIS A 164 -0.50 4.27 3.91
CA HIS A 164 0.87 3.98 4.33
C HIS A 164 1.05 4.17 5.83
N ARG A 165 1.79 3.29 6.46
CA ARG A 165 2.05 3.29 7.91
C ARG A 165 3.50 3.62 8.26
N LEU A 166 4.39 3.58 7.30
CA LEU A 166 5.78 3.98 7.41
C LEU A 166 5.99 5.39 6.87
N THR A 167 7.21 5.87 6.82
CA THR A 167 7.58 7.14 6.20
C THR A 167 8.43 6.91 4.97
N LYS A 168 8.23 7.70 3.92
CA LYS A 168 9.04 7.65 2.71
C LYS A 168 10.03 8.79 2.66
N LEU A 169 11.26 8.49 2.27
CA LEU A 169 12.25 9.47 1.84
C LEU A 169 12.38 9.45 0.32
N GLU A 170 12.49 10.63 -0.27
CA GLU A 170 12.80 10.82 -1.67
C GLU A 170 13.82 11.95 -1.81
N LEU A 171 14.99 11.64 -2.33
CA LEU A 171 16.09 12.58 -2.53
C LEU A 171 16.28 12.80 -4.04
N ASN A 172 15.94 14.01 -4.50
CA ASN A 172 16.21 14.45 -5.86
C ASN A 172 17.63 15.09 -5.88
N ILE A 173 18.57 14.44 -6.54
CA ILE A 173 19.99 14.78 -6.45
C ILE A 173 20.45 15.39 -7.75
N SER A 174 21.15 16.53 -7.65
CA SER A 174 21.76 17.24 -8.76
C SER A 174 23.23 17.53 -8.51
N ASN A 175 23.98 17.65 -9.59
CA ASN A 175 25.38 18.07 -9.54
C ASN A 175 25.49 19.60 -9.50
N GLY A 176 26.34 20.11 -8.64
CA GLY A 176 26.67 21.52 -8.48
C GLY A 176 28.14 21.82 -8.85
N ARG A 177 28.70 22.83 -8.20
CA ARG A 177 30.06 23.32 -8.51
C ARG A 177 31.12 22.24 -8.28
N GLY A 178 31.91 21.96 -9.31
CA GLY A 178 33.03 21.02 -9.26
C GLY A 178 32.60 19.53 -9.27
N ILE A 179 31.33 19.26 -9.42
CA ILE A 179 30.75 17.92 -9.60
C ILE A 179 30.08 17.88 -10.98
N THR A 180 30.25 16.81 -11.71
CA THR A 180 29.61 16.59 -13.01
C THR A 180 28.54 15.52 -12.89
N ALA A 181 27.62 15.42 -13.85
CA ALA A 181 26.63 14.34 -13.89
C ALA A 181 27.30 12.95 -13.94
N GLU A 182 28.45 12.82 -14.58
CA GLU A 182 29.23 11.57 -14.62
C GLU A 182 29.75 11.18 -13.24
N ASN A 183 30.07 12.15 -12.36
CA ASN A 183 30.49 11.87 -10.99
C ASN A 183 29.32 11.27 -10.14
N LEU A 184 28.06 11.57 -10.48
CA LEU A 184 26.91 11.06 -9.75
C LEU A 184 26.58 9.60 -10.10
N LYS A 185 27.04 9.09 -11.24
CA LYS A 185 26.72 7.70 -11.63
C LYS A 185 27.21 6.69 -10.60
N GLY A 186 26.25 5.86 -10.14
CA GLY A 186 26.48 4.87 -9.10
C GLY A 186 26.76 5.49 -7.72
N LEU A 187 26.25 6.69 -7.47
CA LEU A 187 26.27 7.35 -6.16
C LEU A 187 25.68 6.40 -5.11
N LYS A 188 26.39 6.23 -4.02
CA LYS A 188 25.86 5.56 -2.82
C LYS A 188 25.29 6.63 -1.89
N VAL A 189 24.04 6.46 -1.51
CA VAL A 189 23.36 7.35 -0.55
C VAL A 189 22.98 6.56 0.68
N GLU A 190 23.29 7.09 1.86
CA GLU A 190 23.02 6.43 3.13
C GLU A 190 22.40 7.42 4.12
N VAL A 191 21.55 6.93 5.02
CA VAL A 191 21.10 7.69 6.20
C VAL A 191 21.55 6.96 7.46
N THR A 192 22.21 7.70 8.37
CA THR A 192 22.77 7.14 9.62
C THR A 192 21.73 7.14 10.73
N ASN A 193 22.02 6.40 11.81
CA ASN A 193 21.28 6.41 13.06
C ASN A 193 19.79 6.09 12.92
N GLN A 194 19.48 5.03 12.17
CA GLN A 194 18.13 4.54 11.99
C GLN A 194 17.88 3.25 12.79
N ARG A 195 16.73 3.17 13.46
CA ARG A 195 16.19 1.88 13.89
C ARG A 195 15.59 1.18 12.68
N THR A 196 15.86 -0.12 12.56
CA THR A 196 15.53 -0.85 11.33
C THR A 196 14.58 -2.01 11.53
N SER A 197 14.27 -2.38 12.78
CA SER A 197 13.40 -3.50 13.09
C SER A 197 12.30 -3.15 14.07
N GLY A 198 11.22 -3.91 14.01
CA GLY A 198 10.06 -3.74 14.87
C GLY A 198 8.91 -4.65 14.47
N SER A 199 7.73 -4.31 14.94
CA SER A 199 6.51 -5.04 14.66
C SER A 199 5.31 -4.09 14.49
N TYR A 200 4.28 -4.57 13.82
CA TYR A 200 3.01 -3.89 13.70
C TYR A 200 1.86 -4.86 13.91
N ASP A 201 0.98 -4.56 14.85
CA ASP A 201 -0.23 -5.33 15.08
C ASP A 201 -1.39 -4.70 14.29
N PRO A 202 -1.90 -5.37 13.24
CA PRO A 202 -2.97 -4.80 12.41
C PRO A 202 -4.31 -4.69 13.13
N LEU A 203 -4.58 -5.53 14.15
CA LEU A 203 -5.85 -5.52 14.89
C LEU A 203 -5.95 -4.34 15.86
N PHE A 204 -4.83 -3.92 16.41
CA PHE A 204 -4.75 -2.82 17.36
C PHE A 204 -4.10 -1.55 16.79
N GLU A 205 -3.70 -1.58 15.53
CA GLU A 205 -2.96 -0.52 14.84
C GLU A 205 -1.71 -0.06 15.63
N ALA A 206 -1.08 -1.00 16.34
CA ALA A 206 -0.01 -0.74 17.26
C ALA A 206 1.36 -1.08 16.67
N PHE A 207 2.30 -0.13 16.80
CA PHE A 207 3.69 -0.37 16.48
C PHE A 207 4.48 -0.80 17.73
N GLY A 208 5.41 -1.74 17.55
CA GLY A 208 6.55 -1.96 18.41
C GLY A 208 7.81 -1.68 17.62
N VAL A 209 8.69 -0.82 18.11
CA VAL A 209 9.98 -0.55 17.44
C VAL A 209 11.08 -1.01 18.37
N ASP A 210 12.00 -1.82 17.83
CA ASP A 210 13.14 -2.30 18.59
C ASP A 210 14.11 -1.15 18.85
N SER A 211 14.57 -1.02 20.09
CA SER A 211 15.52 0.04 20.47
C SER A 211 16.89 -0.15 19.82
N GLU A 212 17.21 -1.38 19.46
CA GLU A 212 18.45 -1.80 18.80
C GLU A 212 18.16 -2.86 17.72
N PRO A 213 18.94 -2.95 16.66
CA PRO A 213 20.13 -2.14 16.40
C PRO A 213 19.80 -0.77 15.81
N VAL A 214 20.65 0.24 16.10
CA VAL A 214 20.70 1.49 15.37
C VAL A 214 21.74 1.34 14.26
N GLN A 215 21.34 1.54 13.02
CA GLN A 215 22.14 1.24 11.84
C GLN A 215 22.20 2.40 10.85
N THR A 216 23.12 2.31 9.90
CA THR A 216 23.12 3.08 8.67
C THR A 216 22.34 2.32 7.61
N VAL A 217 21.35 2.98 7.00
CA VAL A 217 20.52 2.41 5.95
C VAL A 217 20.97 2.98 4.61
N GLU A 218 21.29 2.09 3.66
CA GLU A 218 21.59 2.47 2.28
C GLU A 218 20.27 2.64 1.52
N LEU A 219 20.08 3.79 0.88
CA LEU A 219 18.90 4.12 0.09
C LEU A 219 18.94 3.41 -1.27
N ASN A 220 17.78 3.07 -1.80
CA ASN A 220 17.64 2.63 -3.19
C ASN A 220 17.92 3.79 -4.13
N THR A 221 19.11 3.81 -4.74
CA THR A 221 19.58 4.88 -5.59
C THR A 221 19.60 4.43 -7.06
N ASN A 222 19.06 5.25 -7.97
CA ASN A 222 19.07 4.95 -9.39
C ASN A 222 20.49 4.98 -9.97
N ALA A 223 20.68 4.35 -11.13
CA ALA A 223 22.02 4.21 -11.75
C ALA A 223 22.72 5.54 -12.05
N ASP A 224 21.93 6.58 -12.36
CA ASP A 224 22.47 7.91 -12.66
C ASP A 224 22.79 8.73 -11.39
N GLY A 225 22.42 8.24 -10.21
CA GLY A 225 22.66 8.90 -8.92
C GLY A 225 21.83 10.15 -8.71
N THR A 226 20.74 10.32 -9.45
CA THR A 226 19.88 11.52 -9.42
C THR A 226 18.64 11.37 -8.57
N LEU A 227 18.29 10.13 -8.19
CA LEU A 227 17.17 9.81 -7.33
C LEU A 227 17.60 8.74 -6.33
N ALA A 228 17.36 8.98 -5.04
CA ALA A 228 17.51 7.98 -3.99
C ALA A 228 16.23 7.94 -3.15
N GLN A 229 15.76 6.74 -2.82
CA GLN A 229 14.52 6.53 -2.08
C GLN A 229 14.73 5.54 -0.94
N ALA A 230 13.96 5.70 0.14
CA ALA A 230 13.90 4.76 1.24
C ALA A 230 12.52 4.78 1.91
N ILE A 231 12.18 3.68 2.57
CA ILE A 231 11.07 3.58 3.51
C ILE A 231 11.66 3.33 4.89
N LEU A 232 11.33 4.19 5.86
CA LEU A 232 11.88 4.13 7.20
C LEU A 232 10.77 3.95 8.25
N LEU A 233 11.15 3.46 9.43
CA LEU A 233 10.26 3.45 10.58
C LEU A 233 9.99 4.89 11.03
N PRO A 234 8.73 5.26 11.29
CA PRO A 234 8.41 6.60 11.76
C PRO A 234 9.08 6.91 13.10
N THR A 235 9.61 8.13 13.26
CA THR A 235 10.37 8.53 14.46
C THR A 235 9.55 9.31 15.49
N THR A 236 8.35 9.75 15.14
CA THR A 236 7.47 10.56 16.02
C THR A 236 6.17 9.82 16.30
N MET A 237 6.23 8.60 16.78
CA MET A 237 5.04 7.86 17.15
C MET A 237 4.94 7.77 18.66
N ASP A 238 4.15 8.65 19.28
CA ASP A 238 3.72 8.59 20.68
C ASP A 238 4.86 8.21 21.69
N GLY A 239 6.10 8.58 21.37
CA GLY A 239 7.29 8.24 22.15
C GLY A 239 7.82 6.82 21.97
N ILE A 240 7.22 6.00 21.11
CA ILE A 240 7.63 4.61 20.88
C ILE A 240 8.93 4.54 20.08
N ASN A 241 9.14 5.44 19.11
CA ASN A 241 10.37 5.54 18.33
C ASN A 241 10.95 6.96 18.39
N PRO A 242 11.63 7.34 19.48
CA PRO A 242 12.24 8.67 19.59
C PRO A 242 13.31 8.87 18.52
N ILE A 243 13.48 10.12 18.09
CA ILE A 243 14.55 10.50 17.18
C ILE A 243 15.90 10.11 17.78
N VAL A 244 16.72 9.42 16.98
CA VAL A 244 18.13 9.20 17.33
C VAL A 244 18.92 10.42 16.83
N ALA A 245 19.59 11.11 17.73
CA ALA A 245 20.34 12.32 17.40
C ALA A 245 21.53 12.05 16.46
N GLY A 246 21.97 13.10 15.74
CA GLY A 246 23.14 13.04 14.87
C GLY A 246 22.90 12.23 13.58
N ARG A 247 21.69 12.23 13.06
CA ARG A 247 21.39 11.62 11.77
C ARG A 247 22.02 12.45 10.63
N GLU A 248 22.63 11.73 9.70
CA GLU A 248 23.24 12.34 8.51
C GLU A 248 22.85 11.60 7.26
N PHE A 249 22.67 12.32 6.15
CA PHE A 249 22.77 11.74 4.83
C PHE A 249 24.24 11.75 4.38
N LEU A 250 24.71 10.61 3.90
CA LEU A 250 26.04 10.42 3.35
C LEU A 250 25.91 10.18 1.85
N PHE A 251 26.66 10.94 1.06
CA PHE A 251 26.69 10.83 -0.39
C PHE A 251 28.10 10.45 -0.81
N THR A 252 28.32 9.20 -1.22
CA THR A 252 29.64 8.69 -1.60
C THR A 252 29.73 8.58 -3.12
N LEU A 253 30.61 9.36 -3.74
CA LEU A 253 30.90 9.25 -5.17
C LEU A 253 31.63 7.96 -5.47
N LYS A 254 31.06 7.10 -6.30
CA LYS A 254 31.68 5.83 -6.69
C LYS A 254 33.02 6.02 -7.40
N SER A 255 33.14 7.09 -8.20
CA SER A 255 34.31 7.38 -9.03
C SER A 255 35.57 7.76 -8.24
N THR A 256 35.40 8.43 -7.08
CA THR A 256 36.53 9.01 -6.31
C THR A 256 36.56 8.52 -4.87
N GLY A 257 35.47 7.97 -4.34
CA GLY A 257 35.30 7.66 -2.93
C GLY A 257 35.09 8.88 -2.03
N GLU A 258 34.93 10.08 -2.60
CA GLU A 258 34.66 11.30 -1.84
C GLU A 258 33.27 11.15 -1.16
N VAL A 259 33.18 11.57 0.11
CA VAL A 259 31.95 11.50 0.91
C VAL A 259 31.52 12.93 1.26
N PHE A 260 30.32 13.27 0.86
CA PHE A 260 29.64 14.51 1.27
C PHE A 260 28.63 14.18 2.36
N ARG A 261 28.44 15.08 3.32
CA ARG A 261 27.59 14.88 4.49
C ARG A 261 26.63 16.04 4.63
N TRP A 262 25.39 15.70 4.97
CA TRP A 262 24.39 16.66 5.40
C TRP A 262 23.70 16.18 6.66
N SER A 263 23.77 16.98 7.73
CA SER A 263 23.13 16.65 9.01
C SER A 263 21.63 16.93 8.93
N VAL A 264 20.83 15.92 9.19
CA VAL A 264 19.37 16.09 9.36
C VAL A 264 19.15 16.80 10.70
N PRO A 265 18.41 17.93 10.74
CA PRO A 265 18.12 18.59 12.00
C PRO A 265 17.44 17.65 13.00
N ASP A 266 17.89 17.69 14.27
CA ASP A 266 17.39 16.78 15.30
C ASP A 266 15.91 17.03 15.69
N ASP A 267 15.38 18.22 15.35
CA ASP A 267 13.97 18.58 15.53
C ASP A 267 13.06 18.08 14.39
N LYS A 268 13.63 17.46 13.33
CA LYS A 268 12.88 16.89 12.21
C LYS A 268 12.64 15.40 12.43
N GLY A 269 11.40 15.07 12.76
CA GLY A 269 10.88 13.70 12.71
C GLY A 269 10.68 13.21 11.28
N PHE A 270 10.56 11.91 11.14
CA PHE A 270 10.03 11.26 9.95
C PHE A 270 8.68 10.65 10.37
N GLU A 271 7.60 11.38 10.14
CA GLU A 271 6.28 11.01 10.66
C GLU A 271 5.62 9.90 9.84
N ARG A 272 4.68 9.21 10.48
CA ARG A 272 3.92 8.15 9.85
C ARG A 272 3.05 8.68 8.71
N GLY A 273 3.17 8.06 7.53
CA GLY A 273 2.38 8.43 6.36
C GLY A 273 2.88 9.68 5.66
N ASP A 274 4.06 10.20 6.07
CA ASP A 274 4.69 11.32 5.37
C ASP A 274 5.64 10.85 4.28
N LYS A 275 5.70 11.64 3.20
CA LYS A 275 6.74 11.60 2.19
C LYS A 275 7.63 12.83 2.34
N ASN A 276 8.88 12.60 2.73
CA ASN A 276 9.89 13.65 2.91
C ASN A 276 10.70 13.77 1.62
N ILE A 277 10.57 14.88 0.93
CA ILE A 277 11.25 15.16 -0.34
C ILE A 277 12.39 16.13 -0.07
N TYR A 278 13.60 15.71 -0.43
CA TYR A 278 14.81 16.52 -0.32
C TYR A 278 15.38 16.80 -1.71
N ASN A 279 15.56 18.07 -2.06
CA ASN A 279 16.29 18.45 -3.27
C ASN A 279 17.72 18.78 -2.87
N ILE A 280 18.66 17.96 -3.33
CA ILE A 280 20.07 17.97 -2.93
C ILE A 280 20.92 18.41 -4.12
N THR A 281 21.70 19.47 -3.95
CA THR A 281 22.74 19.85 -4.92
C THR A 281 24.10 19.57 -4.31
N ILE A 282 24.84 18.62 -4.87
CA ILE A 282 26.18 18.25 -4.38
C ILE A 282 27.21 19.16 -5.01
N ASN A 283 27.80 20.02 -4.17
CA ASN A 283 28.94 20.87 -4.55
C ASN A 283 30.23 20.34 -3.91
N ARG A 284 31.38 20.60 -4.49
CA ARG A 284 32.66 20.22 -3.86
C ARG A 284 32.93 20.93 -2.51
N SER A 285 32.25 22.06 -2.27
CA SER A 285 32.25 22.75 -0.97
C SER A 285 31.28 22.18 0.06
N GLY A 286 30.40 21.23 -0.33
CA GLY A 286 29.37 20.64 0.48
C GLY A 286 27.96 20.68 -0.18
N PRO A 287 27.02 19.88 0.27
CA PRO A 287 25.68 19.84 -0.30
C PRO A 287 24.84 21.07 0.10
N GLU A 288 24.03 21.54 -0.83
CA GLU A 288 22.93 22.48 -0.60
C GLU A 288 21.61 21.71 -0.61
N VAL A 289 20.76 21.93 0.39
CA VAL A 289 19.54 21.13 0.59
C VAL A 289 18.33 22.02 0.78
N THR A 290 17.24 21.71 0.07
CA THR A 290 15.90 22.18 0.37
C THR A 290 14.99 20.97 0.63
N ALA A 291 14.02 21.11 1.53
CA ALA A 291 13.14 20.02 1.92
C ALA A 291 11.67 20.41 1.78
N GLU A 292 10.87 19.45 1.38
CA GLU A 292 9.43 19.51 1.38
C GLU A 292 8.86 18.25 2.06
N ILE A 293 7.86 18.41 2.90
CA ILE A 293 7.17 17.30 3.55
C ILE A 293 5.72 17.32 3.08
N ILE A 294 5.26 16.19 2.57
CA ILE A 294 3.90 16.01 2.11
C ILE A 294 3.28 14.79 2.78
N ASP A 295 1.98 14.84 3.00
CA ASP A 295 1.22 13.66 3.44
C ASP A 295 1.22 12.63 2.30
N TRP A 296 1.87 11.51 2.52
CA TRP A 296 2.00 10.44 1.54
C TRP A 296 0.63 9.84 1.17
N ASN A 297 -0.30 9.81 2.11
CA ASN A 297 -1.65 9.30 1.91
C ASN A 297 -2.57 10.28 1.18
N LYS A 298 -2.28 11.60 1.22
CA LYS A 298 -3.11 12.64 0.56
C LYS A 298 -2.59 13.07 -0.81
N GLY A 299 -1.33 12.73 -1.16
CA GLY A 299 -0.69 13.16 -2.42
C GLY A 299 -0.37 14.66 -2.47
N ASN A 300 0.33 15.07 -3.55
CA ASN A 300 0.68 16.47 -3.79
C ASN A 300 -0.57 17.26 -4.16
N GLY A 301 -1.09 18.03 -3.25
CA GLY A 301 -1.90 19.21 -3.47
C GLY A 301 -3.18 19.05 -4.30
N GLU A 302 -4.30 18.85 -3.61
CA GLU A 302 -5.37 19.82 -3.80
C GLU A 302 -5.40 20.63 -2.51
N GLY A 303 -5.01 21.90 -2.63
CA GLY A 303 -5.21 22.86 -1.56
C GLY A 303 -6.65 22.77 -1.11
N SER A 304 -6.86 22.71 0.18
CA SER A 304 -8.13 23.02 0.76
C SER A 304 -8.50 24.44 0.30
N ASP A 305 -9.28 24.55 -0.76
CA ASP A 305 -10.16 25.71 -0.96
C ASP A 305 -11.24 25.65 0.12
N GLU A 306 -10.83 25.82 1.37
CA GLU A 306 -11.71 26.39 2.36
C GLU A 306 -11.71 27.91 2.15
N SER A 307 -12.50 28.35 1.17
CA SER A 307 -13.02 29.71 1.18
C SER A 307 -13.91 29.81 2.41
N ALA A 308 -13.38 30.42 3.45
CA ALA A 308 -14.17 30.94 4.54
C ALA A 308 -15.16 31.98 3.97
N GLU A 309 -16.46 31.75 4.13
CA GLU A 309 -17.48 32.78 4.29
C GLU A 309 -17.70 33.04 5.78
#